data_46cc029be26f5077f436d7f1dde9b4b2
#
_entry.id   46cc029be26f5077f436d7f1dde9b4b2
#
_cell.length_a   1.000
_cell.length_b   1.000
_cell.length_c   1.000
_cell.angle_alpha   90.00
_cell.angle_beta   90.00
_cell.angle_gamma   90.00
#
_symmetry.space_group_name_H-M   'P 1'
#
loop_
_entity.id
_entity.type
_entity.pdbx_description
1 polymer ?
#
loop_
_entity_poly.entity_id
_entity_poly.type
_entity_poly.pdbx_seq_one_letter_code
_entity_poly.pdbx_strand_id
1 'polypeptide(L)'
;RKNAYGIVSKMNLVSGKIMGHPDGYGFLVPDEGNDDLFLSEREMHLVLHGDRAVARISGVDRRGRKEGTVVDILQRGNPLIVGRLISDAGIFYLIPNNRRISQDILIQPADLLNAKEGQIVEIEITEHPNRHRSPLGKIVKVLGDHMAPGMEIDIALRAFDLPHIVSIGALNQAESYGSQIPESAIKGRLDLRAMPLLTIDG
;
A
#
# COMPACT_ATOMS: atom_id res chain seq x y z
N ARG A 1 3.96 -24.64 26.22
CA ARG A 1 4.74 -24.37 27.49
C ARG A 1 4.49 -22.91 27.80
N LYS A 2 3.88 -22.61 28.93
CA LYS A 2 3.61 -21.24 29.39
C LYS A 2 4.95 -20.59 29.79
N ASN A 3 5.20 -19.39 29.27
CA ASN A 3 6.31 -18.48 29.65
C ASN A 3 7.74 -18.97 29.37
N ALA A 4 8.02 -19.62 28.25
CA ALA A 4 9.36 -19.91 27.81
C ALA A 4 9.76 -18.95 26.67
N TYR A 5 10.85 -18.19 26.84
CA TYR A 5 11.49 -17.39 25.81
C TYR A 5 12.53 -18.22 25.06
N GLY A 6 12.61 -18.06 23.76
CA GLY A 6 13.59 -18.74 22.92
C GLY A 6 14.25 -17.78 21.94
N ILE A 7 15.47 -18.10 21.52
CA ILE A 7 16.15 -17.34 20.48
C ILE A 7 15.50 -17.69 19.14
N VAL A 8 15.07 -16.69 18.37
CA VAL A 8 14.34 -16.83 17.11
C VAL A 8 15.03 -17.82 16.16
N SER A 9 16.33 -17.70 15.95
CA SER A 9 17.12 -18.60 15.08
C SER A 9 17.15 -20.07 15.52
N LYS A 10 17.04 -20.33 16.84
CA LYS A 10 16.99 -21.70 17.38
C LYS A 10 15.58 -22.33 17.33
N MET A 11 14.55 -21.53 17.00
CA MET A 11 13.16 -21.98 16.94
C MET A 11 12.68 -22.21 15.50
N ASN A 12 13.56 -22.17 14.49
CA ASN A 12 13.23 -22.20 13.07
C ASN A 12 12.23 -21.06 12.70
N LEU A 13 12.37 -19.92 13.35
CA LEU A 13 11.58 -18.72 13.11
C LEU A 13 12.38 -17.75 12.25
N VAL A 14 11.69 -17.12 11.31
CA VAL A 14 12.25 -16.14 10.39
C VAL A 14 11.38 -14.89 10.47
N SER A 15 11.98 -13.74 10.72
CA SER A 15 11.32 -12.43 10.62
C SER A 15 11.57 -11.83 9.25
N GLY A 16 10.56 -11.13 8.71
CA GLY A 16 10.70 -10.53 7.40
C GLY A 16 9.45 -9.78 6.96
N LYS A 17 9.52 -9.25 5.74
CA LYS A 17 8.44 -8.50 5.10
C LYS A 17 7.57 -9.43 4.24
N ILE A 18 6.26 -9.26 4.34
CA ILE A 18 5.28 -10.02 3.53
C ILE A 18 5.18 -9.42 2.14
N MET A 19 5.40 -10.24 1.13
CA MET A 19 5.22 -9.92 -0.27
C MET A 19 4.08 -10.77 -0.84
N GLY A 20 2.90 -10.16 -1.01
CA GLY A 20 1.74 -10.84 -1.62
C GLY A 20 1.90 -11.00 -3.13
N HIS A 21 1.22 -12.00 -3.66
CA HIS A 21 1.09 -12.26 -5.09
C HIS A 21 -0.39 -12.13 -5.52
N PRO A 22 -0.68 -11.65 -6.74
CA PRO A 22 -2.07 -11.53 -7.21
C PRO A 22 -2.90 -12.82 -7.18
N ASP A 23 -2.24 -13.97 -7.27
CA ASP A 23 -2.89 -15.28 -7.22
C ASP A 23 -3.20 -15.76 -5.78
N GLY A 24 -3.07 -14.89 -4.77
CA GLY A 24 -3.47 -15.16 -3.39
C GLY A 24 -2.38 -15.75 -2.49
N TYR A 25 -1.33 -16.33 -3.04
CA TYR A 25 -0.17 -16.76 -2.25
C TYR A 25 0.80 -15.60 -2.01
N GLY A 26 1.86 -15.82 -1.25
CA GLY A 26 2.88 -14.80 -1.02
C GLY A 26 4.20 -15.38 -0.55
N PHE A 27 5.09 -14.48 -0.13
CA PHE A 27 6.40 -14.80 0.39
C PHE A 27 6.69 -13.94 1.62
N LEU A 28 7.38 -14.52 2.59
CA LEU A 28 8.08 -13.74 3.60
C LEU A 28 9.51 -13.58 3.12
N VAL A 29 9.89 -12.33 2.83
CA VAL A 29 11.26 -11.94 2.48
C VAL A 29 12.01 -11.69 3.78
N PRO A 30 12.99 -12.52 4.14
CA PRO A 30 13.69 -12.40 5.41
C PRO A 30 14.44 -11.07 5.55
N ASP A 31 14.56 -10.58 6.78
CA ASP A 31 15.43 -9.44 7.11
C ASP A 31 16.90 -9.81 6.96
N GLU A 32 17.25 -11.07 7.23
CA GLU A 32 18.58 -11.65 7.11
C GLU A 32 18.47 -12.99 6.40
N GLY A 33 19.39 -13.24 5.48
CA GLY A 33 19.42 -14.48 4.68
C GLY A 33 18.98 -14.27 3.23
N ASN A 34 18.97 -15.35 2.45
CA ASN A 34 18.79 -15.27 0.99
C ASN A 34 17.55 -16.01 0.47
N ASP A 35 16.88 -16.80 1.29
CA ASP A 35 15.79 -17.66 0.81
C ASP A 35 14.44 -17.16 1.33
N ASP A 36 13.58 -16.73 0.42
CA ASP A 36 12.20 -16.37 0.74
C ASP A 36 11.42 -17.61 1.21
N LEU A 37 10.55 -17.40 2.20
CA LEU A 37 9.61 -18.43 2.63
C LEU A 37 8.31 -18.31 1.85
N PHE A 38 7.92 -19.37 1.18
CA PHE A 38 6.62 -19.45 0.51
C PHE A 38 5.49 -19.47 1.55
N LEU A 39 4.50 -18.60 1.37
CA LEU A 39 3.28 -18.56 2.17
C LEU A 39 2.10 -18.94 1.29
N SER A 40 1.40 -20.01 1.69
CA SER A 40 0.18 -20.42 1.00
C SER A 40 -0.92 -19.37 1.13
N GLU A 41 -1.94 -19.45 0.29
CA GLU A 41 -3.13 -18.60 0.36
C GLU A 41 -3.73 -18.57 1.77
N ARG A 42 -3.78 -19.72 2.44
CA ARG A 42 -4.25 -19.84 3.82
C ARG A 42 -3.44 -19.00 4.81
N GLU A 43 -2.13 -18.94 4.64
CA GLU A 43 -1.27 -18.13 5.50
C GLU A 43 -1.40 -16.64 5.14
N MET A 44 -1.59 -16.34 3.86
CA MET A 44 -1.84 -14.97 3.40
C MET A 44 -3.17 -14.39 3.89
N HIS A 45 -4.15 -15.23 4.26
CA HIS A 45 -5.36 -14.75 4.93
C HIS A 45 -5.13 -14.12 6.31
N LEU A 46 -3.94 -14.28 6.90
CA LEU A 46 -3.60 -13.71 8.21
C LEU A 46 -2.91 -12.35 8.11
N VAL A 47 -2.37 -12.04 6.96
CA VAL A 47 -1.47 -10.91 6.72
C VAL A 47 -1.86 -10.16 5.45
N LEU A 48 -1.37 -8.95 5.31
CA LEU A 48 -1.47 -8.18 4.07
C LEU A 48 -0.07 -7.98 3.46
N HIS A 49 -0.03 -7.73 2.16
CA HIS A 49 1.20 -7.30 1.51
C HIS A 49 1.80 -6.10 2.24
N GLY A 50 3.10 -6.14 2.54
CA GLY A 50 3.80 -5.06 3.25
C GLY A 50 3.90 -5.23 4.77
N ASP A 51 3.10 -6.10 5.38
CA ASP A 51 3.22 -6.42 6.81
C ASP A 51 4.61 -6.99 7.12
N ARG A 52 5.08 -6.80 8.34
CA ARG A 52 6.24 -7.51 8.89
C ARG A 52 5.76 -8.59 9.84
N ALA A 53 6.23 -9.79 9.63
CA ALA A 53 5.77 -10.95 10.38
C ALA A 53 6.93 -11.87 10.76
N VAL A 54 6.64 -12.77 11.70
CA VAL A 54 7.47 -13.92 12.02
C VAL A 54 6.77 -15.17 11.50
N ALA A 55 7.47 -15.95 10.69
CA ALA A 55 7.00 -17.24 10.23
C ALA A 55 7.91 -18.36 10.72
N ARG A 56 7.34 -19.53 10.93
CA ARG A 56 8.07 -20.77 11.21
C ARG A 56 8.25 -21.54 9.91
N ILE A 57 9.44 -22.05 9.67
CA ILE A 57 9.68 -22.99 8.57
C ILE A 57 8.92 -24.28 8.90
N SER A 58 7.92 -24.61 8.08
CA SER A 58 7.02 -25.75 8.28
C SER A 58 7.36 -26.94 7.39
N GLY A 59 8.09 -26.73 6.30
CA GLY A 59 8.44 -27.78 5.36
C GLY A 59 9.14 -27.24 4.12
N VAL A 60 9.14 -28.08 3.10
CA VAL A 60 9.62 -27.75 1.76
C VAL A 60 8.57 -28.25 0.78
N ASP A 61 8.17 -27.40 -0.16
CA ASP A 61 7.18 -27.75 -1.17
C ASP A 61 7.77 -28.74 -2.22
N ARG A 62 6.90 -29.20 -3.13
CA ARG A 62 7.30 -30.13 -4.21
C ARG A 62 8.33 -29.55 -5.18
N ARG A 63 8.54 -28.23 -5.15
CA ARG A 63 9.53 -27.50 -5.98
C ARG A 63 10.81 -27.15 -5.23
N GLY A 64 10.96 -27.64 -3.99
CA GLY A 64 12.13 -27.40 -3.15
C GLY A 64 12.13 -26.04 -2.44
N ARG A 65 11.01 -25.28 -2.45
CA ARG A 65 10.92 -23.99 -1.75
C ARG A 65 10.54 -24.24 -0.29
N LYS A 66 11.19 -23.50 0.61
CA LYS A 66 10.84 -23.53 2.03
C LYS A 66 9.44 -22.95 2.24
N GLU A 67 8.58 -23.67 2.93
CA GLU A 67 7.25 -23.22 3.30
C GLU A 67 7.25 -22.61 4.71
N GLY A 68 6.52 -21.50 4.88
CA GLY A 68 6.35 -20.80 6.14
C GLY A 68 4.92 -20.87 6.66
N THR A 69 4.78 -20.95 7.98
CA THR A 69 3.53 -20.72 8.70
C THR A 69 3.67 -19.45 9.52
N VAL A 70 2.77 -18.50 9.34
CA VAL A 70 2.77 -17.23 10.09
C VAL A 70 2.49 -17.51 11.57
N VAL A 71 3.39 -17.02 12.42
CA VAL A 71 3.32 -17.20 13.87
C VAL A 71 2.86 -15.93 14.56
N ASP A 72 3.39 -14.79 14.14
CA ASP A 72 3.09 -13.50 14.75
C ASP A 72 3.31 -12.36 13.75
N ILE A 73 2.68 -11.22 14.00
CA ILE A 73 2.78 -10.03 13.18
C ILE A 73 3.47 -8.96 13.99
N LEU A 74 4.63 -8.54 13.49
CA LEU A 74 5.49 -7.56 14.17
C LEU A 74 5.03 -6.13 13.90
N GLN A 75 4.58 -5.85 12.66
CA GLN A 75 4.17 -4.53 12.24
C GLN A 75 3.20 -4.63 11.07
N ARG A 76 2.18 -3.78 11.05
CA ARG A 76 1.28 -3.62 9.91
C ARG A 76 1.87 -2.66 8.90
N GLY A 77 1.79 -3.03 7.61
CA GLY A 77 2.51 -2.36 6.54
C GLY A 77 1.71 -1.31 5.76
N ASN A 78 0.38 -1.35 5.85
CA ASN A 78 -0.49 -0.49 5.04
C ASN A 78 -1.44 0.31 5.93
N PRO A 79 -1.07 1.54 6.31
CA PRO A 79 -1.96 2.41 7.08
C PRO A 79 -3.20 2.82 6.27
N LEU A 80 -3.01 3.05 4.97
CA LEU A 80 -4.06 3.42 4.02
C LEU A 80 -4.03 2.50 2.81
N ILE A 81 -5.21 2.17 2.29
CA ILE A 81 -5.36 1.34 1.10
C ILE A 81 -6.32 2.02 0.13
N VAL A 82 -5.91 2.12 -1.12
CA VAL A 82 -6.75 2.65 -2.20
C VAL A 82 -7.36 1.50 -2.98
N GLY A 83 -8.64 1.63 -3.30
CA GLY A 83 -9.35 0.62 -4.08
C GLY A 83 -10.69 1.11 -4.60
N ARG A 84 -11.37 0.23 -5.32
CA ARG A 84 -12.70 0.49 -5.83
C ARG A 84 -13.75 -0.07 -4.88
N LEU A 85 -14.72 0.77 -4.50
CA LEU A 85 -15.87 0.37 -3.70
C LEU A 85 -16.86 -0.41 -4.57
N ILE A 86 -17.23 -1.60 -4.12
CA ILE A 86 -18.22 -2.45 -4.76
C ILE A 86 -19.33 -2.76 -3.76
N SER A 87 -20.54 -2.98 -4.28
CA SER A 87 -21.69 -3.44 -3.49
C SER A 87 -22.26 -4.73 -4.11
N ASP A 88 -22.44 -5.74 -3.29
CA ASP A 88 -23.11 -6.97 -3.68
C ASP A 88 -24.11 -7.37 -2.57
N ALA A 89 -25.38 -7.51 -2.94
CA ALA A 89 -26.49 -7.85 -2.04
C ALA A 89 -26.53 -7.01 -0.75
N GLY A 90 -26.14 -5.72 -0.81
CA GLY A 90 -26.11 -4.80 0.32
C GLY A 90 -24.86 -4.91 1.20
N ILE A 91 -23.91 -5.75 0.82
CA ILE A 91 -22.58 -5.83 1.45
C ILE A 91 -21.62 -4.96 0.65
N PHE A 92 -20.93 -4.06 1.33
CA PHE A 92 -19.92 -3.20 0.72
C PHE A 92 -18.53 -3.74 0.99
N TYR A 93 -17.70 -3.72 -0.04
CA TYR A 93 -16.30 -4.10 0.06
C TYR A 93 -15.42 -3.30 -0.89
N LEU A 94 -14.19 -3.12 -0.49
CA LEU A 94 -13.17 -2.51 -1.31
C LEU A 94 -12.38 -3.60 -2.03
N ILE A 95 -12.26 -3.48 -3.35
CA ILE A 95 -11.27 -4.22 -4.13
C ILE A 95 -10.01 -3.37 -4.21
N PRO A 96 -8.90 -3.78 -3.55
CA PRO A 96 -7.66 -3.00 -3.57
C PRO A 96 -7.09 -2.84 -4.98
N ASN A 97 -6.62 -1.64 -5.34
CA ASN A 97 -5.92 -1.40 -6.60
C ASN A 97 -4.54 -2.07 -6.63
N ASN A 98 -3.89 -2.20 -5.47
CA ASN A 98 -2.67 -2.98 -5.35
C ASN A 98 -3.02 -4.47 -5.38
N ARG A 99 -2.81 -5.13 -6.53
CA ARG A 99 -3.10 -6.55 -6.73
C ARG A 99 -2.33 -7.50 -5.80
N ARG A 100 -1.30 -7.02 -5.11
CA ARG A 100 -0.59 -7.81 -4.09
C ARG A 100 -1.38 -7.96 -2.79
N ILE A 101 -2.42 -7.14 -2.61
CA ILE A 101 -3.43 -7.31 -1.56
C ILE A 101 -4.58 -8.07 -2.22
N SER A 102 -4.59 -9.37 -2.09
CA SER A 102 -5.56 -10.26 -2.75
C SER A 102 -6.88 -10.40 -1.98
N GLN A 103 -6.96 -9.85 -0.79
CA GLN A 103 -8.15 -9.90 0.06
C GLN A 103 -9.03 -8.68 -0.16
N ASP A 104 -10.33 -8.90 -0.37
CA ASP A 104 -11.31 -7.83 -0.31
C ASP A 104 -11.48 -7.34 1.13
N ILE A 105 -11.70 -6.04 1.30
CA ILE A 105 -11.81 -5.40 2.60
C ILE A 105 -13.27 -4.99 2.80
N LEU A 106 -13.92 -5.55 3.80
CA LEU A 106 -15.31 -5.24 4.10
C LEU A 106 -15.45 -3.82 4.66
N ILE A 107 -16.49 -3.11 4.23
CA ILE A 107 -16.83 -1.76 4.69
C ILE A 107 -18.22 -1.81 5.29
N GLN A 108 -18.36 -1.36 6.54
CA GLN A 108 -19.69 -1.26 7.16
C GLN A 108 -20.48 -0.08 6.59
N PRO A 109 -21.82 -0.16 6.51
CA PRO A 109 -22.63 0.94 6.00
C PRO A 109 -22.41 2.28 6.72
N ALA A 110 -22.07 2.24 8.01
CA ALA A 110 -21.76 3.44 8.81
C ALA A 110 -20.43 4.10 8.41
N ASP A 111 -19.51 3.36 7.77
CA ASP A 111 -18.15 3.78 7.44
C ASP A 111 -17.99 4.17 5.96
N LEU A 112 -19.09 4.31 5.22
CA LEU A 112 -19.08 4.60 3.78
C LEU A 112 -18.72 6.04 3.41
N LEU A 113 -18.75 6.99 4.35
CA LEU A 113 -18.44 8.41 4.10
C LEU A 113 -19.17 8.98 2.86
N ASN A 114 -20.42 8.57 2.63
CA ASN A 114 -21.25 8.92 1.45
C ASN A 114 -20.65 8.48 0.10
N ALA A 115 -19.68 7.59 0.08
CA ALA A 115 -19.15 7.01 -1.14
C ALA A 115 -20.22 6.17 -1.87
N LYS A 116 -20.15 6.18 -3.19
CA LYS A 116 -21.05 5.40 -4.06
C LYS A 116 -20.30 4.21 -4.65
N GLU A 117 -21.07 3.17 -4.98
CA GLU A 117 -20.55 2.04 -5.72
C GLU A 117 -19.80 2.48 -6.98
N GLY A 118 -18.68 1.84 -7.26
CA GLY A 118 -17.81 2.11 -8.41
C GLY A 118 -16.77 3.20 -8.18
N GLN A 119 -16.90 4.00 -7.13
CA GLN A 119 -15.92 5.06 -6.83
C GLN A 119 -14.61 4.49 -6.31
N ILE A 120 -13.54 5.23 -6.58
CA ILE A 120 -12.22 5.00 -5.97
C ILE A 120 -12.18 5.71 -4.63
N VAL A 121 -11.84 4.96 -3.61
CA VAL A 121 -11.79 5.44 -2.24
C VAL A 121 -10.46 5.04 -1.57
N GLU A 122 -10.09 5.80 -0.57
CA GLU A 122 -8.99 5.51 0.33
C GLU A 122 -9.57 5.10 1.68
N ILE A 123 -9.12 3.98 2.21
CA ILE A 123 -9.60 3.42 3.46
C ILE A 123 -8.49 3.25 4.48
N GLU A 124 -8.86 3.27 5.75
CA GLU A 124 -8.03 2.81 6.87
C GLU A 124 -8.55 1.46 7.36
N ILE A 125 -7.65 0.51 7.64
CA ILE A 125 -8.03 -0.79 8.21
C ILE A 125 -8.40 -0.60 9.67
N THR A 126 -9.64 -0.95 10.03
CA THR A 126 -10.14 -0.90 11.42
C THR A 126 -9.98 -2.24 12.15
N GLU A 127 -10.18 -3.34 11.43
CA GLU A 127 -9.90 -4.68 11.94
C GLU A 127 -9.03 -5.44 10.93
N HIS A 128 -7.90 -5.95 11.39
CA HIS A 128 -7.00 -6.73 10.55
C HIS A 128 -7.53 -8.16 10.34
N PRO A 129 -7.18 -8.78 9.19
CA PRO A 129 -7.64 -10.13 8.89
C PRO A 129 -7.14 -11.14 9.91
N ASN A 130 -7.91 -12.20 10.11
CA ASN A 130 -7.54 -13.35 10.92
C ASN A 130 -8.12 -14.63 10.29
N ARG A 131 -7.89 -15.80 10.92
CA ARG A 131 -8.29 -17.11 10.38
C ARG A 131 -9.78 -17.25 10.05
N HIS A 132 -10.64 -16.40 10.62
CA HIS A 132 -12.10 -16.53 10.55
C HIS A 132 -12.81 -15.29 10.03
N ARG A 133 -12.09 -14.20 9.83
CA ARG A 133 -12.66 -12.91 9.43
C ARG A 133 -11.80 -12.22 8.40
N SER A 134 -12.46 -11.72 7.37
CA SER A 134 -11.88 -10.76 6.43
C SER A 134 -11.54 -9.44 7.13
N PRO A 135 -10.62 -8.66 6.59
CA PRO A 135 -10.31 -7.34 7.12
C PRO A 135 -11.52 -6.42 7.02
N LEU A 136 -11.69 -5.53 8.00
CA LEU A 136 -12.65 -4.44 7.97
C LEU A 136 -11.91 -3.12 7.79
N GLY A 137 -12.52 -2.20 7.06
CA GLY A 137 -12.01 -0.86 6.85
C GLY A 137 -13.10 0.19 6.96
N LYS A 138 -12.68 1.44 7.13
CA LYS A 138 -13.52 2.63 7.02
C LYS A 138 -13.00 3.52 5.91
N ILE A 139 -13.88 4.15 5.16
CA ILE A 139 -13.51 5.12 4.13
C ILE A 139 -13.06 6.41 4.83
N VAL A 140 -11.85 6.86 4.53
CA VAL A 140 -11.30 8.12 5.02
C VAL A 140 -11.34 9.21 3.96
N LYS A 141 -11.38 8.81 2.67
CA LYS A 141 -11.46 9.76 1.56
C LYS A 141 -12.13 9.14 0.34
N VAL A 142 -13.01 9.89 -0.31
CA VAL A 142 -13.52 9.57 -1.65
C VAL A 142 -12.63 10.32 -2.64
N LEU A 143 -11.97 9.59 -3.56
CA LEU A 143 -11.05 10.18 -4.54
C LEU A 143 -11.82 10.60 -5.79
N GLY A 144 -12.86 9.88 -6.17
CA GLY A 144 -13.72 10.21 -7.29
C GLY A 144 -14.19 8.98 -8.07
N ASP A 145 -14.71 9.22 -9.26
CA ASP A 145 -15.20 8.14 -10.12
C ASP A 145 -14.03 7.38 -10.76
N HIS A 146 -14.18 6.07 -10.90
CA HIS A 146 -13.12 5.18 -11.39
C HIS A 146 -12.52 5.60 -12.75
N MET A 147 -13.34 6.18 -13.64
CA MET A 147 -12.91 6.62 -14.97
C MET A 147 -12.68 8.14 -15.07
N ALA A 148 -12.60 8.84 -13.95
CA ALA A 148 -12.33 10.27 -13.96
C ALA A 148 -10.93 10.56 -14.53
N PRO A 149 -10.75 11.62 -15.35
CA PRO A 149 -9.43 12.00 -15.87
C PRO A 149 -8.41 12.19 -14.74
N GLY A 150 -7.24 11.55 -14.85
CA GLY A 150 -6.16 11.62 -13.87
C GLY A 150 -6.30 10.68 -12.67
N MET A 151 -7.39 9.92 -12.58
CA MET A 151 -7.61 8.98 -11.45
C MET A 151 -6.54 7.90 -11.39
N GLU A 152 -6.04 7.42 -12.53
CA GLU A 152 -4.94 6.45 -12.61
C GLU A 152 -3.64 6.98 -12.00
N ILE A 153 -3.37 8.28 -12.14
CA ILE A 153 -2.21 8.94 -11.53
C ILE A 153 -2.40 9.02 -10.02
N ASP A 154 -3.58 9.43 -9.58
CA ASP A 154 -3.92 9.53 -8.15
C ASP A 154 -3.84 8.17 -7.44
N ILE A 155 -4.28 7.10 -8.10
CA ILE A 155 -4.16 5.73 -7.62
C ILE A 155 -2.68 5.33 -7.53
N ALA A 156 -1.90 5.58 -8.58
CA ALA A 156 -0.49 5.21 -8.63
C ALA A 156 0.32 5.91 -7.54
N LEU A 157 0.14 7.21 -7.35
CA LEU A 157 0.82 7.99 -6.31
C LEU A 157 0.63 7.37 -4.92
N ARG A 158 -0.60 6.95 -4.59
CA ARG A 158 -0.93 6.34 -3.30
C ARG A 158 -0.51 4.88 -3.20
N ALA A 159 -0.66 4.12 -4.29
CA ALA A 159 -0.29 2.70 -4.32
C ALA A 159 1.21 2.48 -4.13
N PHE A 160 2.04 3.44 -4.55
CA PHE A 160 3.48 3.41 -4.43
C PHE A 160 4.03 4.34 -3.33
N ASP A 161 3.14 4.90 -2.50
CA ASP A 161 3.49 5.83 -1.40
C ASP A 161 4.38 6.99 -1.89
N LEU A 162 4.05 7.52 -3.06
CA LEU A 162 4.78 8.66 -3.63
C LEU A 162 4.27 9.97 -3.01
N PRO A 163 5.16 10.91 -2.65
CA PRO A 163 4.77 12.21 -2.16
C PRO A 163 3.87 12.94 -3.16
N HIS A 164 2.62 13.20 -2.80
CA HIS A 164 1.62 13.86 -3.65
C HIS A 164 0.93 15.03 -2.95
N ILE A 165 1.24 15.26 -1.69
CA ILE A 165 0.75 16.40 -0.92
C ILE A 165 1.90 17.36 -0.74
N VAL A 166 1.78 18.57 -1.33
CA VAL A 166 2.79 19.62 -1.16
C VAL A 166 2.68 20.18 0.27
N SER A 167 3.79 20.26 0.98
CA SER A 167 3.79 20.82 2.33
C SER A 167 3.42 22.30 2.33
N ILE A 168 2.77 22.77 3.40
CA ILE A 168 2.41 24.19 3.57
C ILE A 168 3.64 25.08 3.46
N GLY A 169 4.80 24.63 3.98
CA GLY A 169 6.06 25.39 3.86
C GLY A 169 6.50 25.58 2.42
N ALA A 170 6.37 24.54 1.57
CA ALA A 170 6.71 24.64 0.16
C ALA A 170 5.73 25.52 -0.62
N LEU A 171 4.42 25.45 -0.29
CA LEU A 171 3.42 26.36 -0.88
C LEU A 171 3.70 27.81 -0.53
N ASN A 172 3.94 28.11 0.76
CA ASN A 172 4.27 29.47 1.20
C ASN A 172 5.55 29.99 0.55
N GLN A 173 6.56 29.13 0.38
CA GLN A 173 7.79 29.50 -0.32
C GLN A 173 7.53 29.80 -1.80
N ALA A 174 6.74 28.96 -2.48
CA ALA A 174 6.38 29.21 -3.88
C ALA A 174 5.60 30.53 -4.04
N GLU A 175 4.62 30.78 -3.17
CA GLU A 175 3.85 32.02 -3.17
C GLU A 175 4.71 33.27 -2.92
N SER A 176 5.76 33.14 -2.09
CA SER A 176 6.67 34.24 -1.79
C SER A 176 7.43 34.77 -3.03
N TYR A 177 7.60 33.95 -4.05
CA TYR A 177 8.23 34.39 -5.32
C TYR A 177 7.29 35.19 -6.21
N GLY A 178 5.98 35.11 -5.97
CA GLY A 178 4.98 35.83 -6.78
C GLY A 178 4.88 35.31 -8.21
N SER A 179 4.06 35.97 -9.02
CA SER A 179 3.82 35.59 -10.42
C SER A 179 4.78 36.26 -11.42
N GLN A 180 5.61 37.22 -10.96
CA GLN A 180 6.51 38.01 -11.81
C GLN A 180 7.97 37.80 -11.39
N ILE A 181 8.83 37.68 -12.39
CA ILE A 181 10.27 37.59 -12.17
C ILE A 181 10.78 39.01 -11.87
N PRO A 182 11.38 39.29 -10.69
CA PRO A 182 11.87 40.60 -10.34
C PRO A 182 13.06 41.02 -11.26
N GLU A 183 13.18 42.29 -11.56
CA GLU A 183 14.27 42.80 -12.40
C GLU A 183 15.66 42.46 -11.90
N SER A 184 15.83 42.35 -10.56
CA SER A 184 17.08 41.95 -9.94
C SER A 184 17.50 40.51 -10.32
N ALA A 185 16.55 39.63 -10.58
CA ALA A 185 16.79 38.25 -11.01
C ALA A 185 17.12 38.14 -12.52
N ILE A 186 16.76 39.16 -13.30
CA ILE A 186 17.03 39.20 -14.75
C ILE A 186 18.42 39.80 -15.02
N LYS A 187 18.89 40.67 -14.15
CA LYS A 187 20.15 41.41 -14.33
C LYS A 187 21.35 40.45 -14.55
N GLY A 188 22.03 40.61 -15.68
CA GLY A 188 23.20 39.80 -16.04
C GLY A 188 22.87 38.44 -16.67
N ARG A 189 21.59 38.18 -16.96
CA ARG A 189 21.17 36.95 -17.69
C ARG A 189 20.92 37.30 -19.18
N LEU A 190 21.16 36.33 -20.06
CA LEU A 190 20.82 36.44 -21.47
C LEU A 190 19.30 36.32 -21.64
N ASP A 191 18.69 37.26 -22.32
CA ASP A 191 17.26 37.24 -22.65
C ASP A 191 17.02 36.35 -23.88
N LEU A 192 16.41 35.19 -23.66
CA LEU A 192 16.07 34.20 -24.69
C LEU A 192 14.57 34.17 -25.03
N ARG A 193 13.77 35.10 -24.49
CA ARG A 193 12.30 35.11 -24.68
C ARG A 193 11.85 35.28 -26.13
N ALA A 194 12.70 35.85 -26.97
CA ALA A 194 12.44 35.99 -28.41
C ALA A 194 12.86 34.76 -29.24
N MET A 195 13.54 33.79 -28.64
CA MET A 195 13.96 32.58 -29.33
C MET A 195 12.88 31.46 -29.20
N PRO A 196 12.57 30.75 -30.29
CA PRO A 196 11.71 29.56 -30.22
C PRO A 196 12.46 28.42 -29.56
N LEU A 197 12.32 28.31 -28.25
CA LEU A 197 12.91 27.22 -27.44
C LEU A 197 11.88 26.13 -27.22
N LEU A 198 12.31 24.88 -27.36
CA LEU A 198 11.53 23.68 -27.09
C LEU A 198 12.29 22.80 -26.10
N THR A 199 11.61 22.37 -25.05
CA THR A 199 12.12 21.32 -24.15
C THR A 199 11.74 19.97 -24.71
N ILE A 200 12.73 19.08 -24.85
CA ILE A 200 12.50 17.68 -25.23
C ILE A 200 12.99 16.84 -24.05
N ASP A 201 12.05 16.31 -23.28
CA ASP A 201 12.33 15.38 -22.20
C ASP A 201 12.42 13.98 -22.78
N GLY A 202 13.51 13.26 -22.43
CA GLY A 202 13.76 11.90 -22.88
C GLY A 202 13.09 10.84 -22.00
#